data_9783a6522ebdcf8541ae284f0cee359d
#
_entry.id   9783a6522ebdcf8541ae284f0cee359d
#
_cell.length_a   1.000
_cell.length_b   1.000
_cell.length_c   1.000
_cell.angle_alpha   90.00
_cell.angle_beta   90.00
_cell.angle_gamma   90.00
#
_symmetry.space_group_name_H-M   'P 1'
#
loop_
_entity.id
_entity.type
_entity.pdbx_description
1 polymer ?
#
loop_
_entity_poly.entity_id
_entity_poly.type
_entity_poly.pdbx_seq_one_letter_code
_entity_poly.pdbx_strand_id
1 'polypeptide(L)'
;MTADDVVMVSAQLGRPVRGTRSVAHRCACGAPDVVETAPQLDDGEPFPTLFYLTCPKAASAIGTLESSGLMREMQDRLAQDPDLARAYRSAHEDYLQRREAIQTVDHIAGISAGGMPDRVKCLHVLAAHALAAGPGVNPLGDEVLALLPQWWLTSPCSQRFSEGD
;
A
#
# COMPACT_ATOMS: atom_id res chain seq x y z
N MET A 1 11.28 -8.91 9.70
CA MET A 1 11.11 -9.68 8.45
C MET A 1 12.05 -10.87 8.49
N THR A 2 11.54 -12.08 8.26
CA THR A 2 12.35 -13.32 8.26
C THR A 2 13.05 -13.51 6.91
N ALA A 3 13.99 -14.48 6.84
CA ALA A 3 14.62 -14.85 5.56
C ALA A 3 13.58 -15.35 4.54
N ASP A 4 12.62 -16.14 5.00
CA ASP A 4 11.52 -16.64 4.15
C ASP A 4 10.64 -15.48 3.62
N ASP A 5 10.39 -14.46 4.44
CA ASP A 5 9.68 -13.27 3.98
C ASP A 5 10.43 -12.54 2.86
N VAL A 6 11.76 -12.43 2.96
CA VAL A 6 12.58 -11.81 1.92
C VAL A 6 12.49 -12.58 0.61
N VAL A 7 12.57 -13.91 0.68
CA VAL A 7 12.43 -14.78 -0.50
C VAL A 7 11.04 -14.61 -1.11
N MET A 8 9.98 -14.67 -0.28
CA MET A 8 8.60 -14.53 -0.73
C MET A 8 8.35 -13.18 -1.40
N VAL A 9 8.73 -12.09 -0.74
CA VAL A 9 8.54 -10.73 -1.28
C VAL A 9 9.33 -10.52 -2.57
N SER A 10 10.57 -11.03 -2.64
CA SER A 10 11.37 -10.95 -3.87
C SER A 10 10.70 -11.70 -5.03
N ALA A 11 10.13 -12.86 -4.75
CA ALA A 11 9.39 -13.64 -5.74
C ALA A 11 8.10 -12.92 -6.17
N GLN A 12 7.35 -12.34 -5.23
CA GLN A 12 6.15 -11.54 -5.52
C GLN A 12 6.46 -10.34 -6.41
N LEU A 13 7.57 -9.65 -6.18
CA LEU A 13 7.98 -8.47 -6.94
C LEU A 13 8.73 -8.80 -8.24
N GLY A 14 9.20 -10.04 -8.41
CA GLY A 14 10.03 -10.44 -9.55
C GLY A 14 11.42 -9.81 -9.56
N ARG A 15 11.88 -9.31 -8.42
CA ARG A 15 13.19 -8.65 -8.25
C ARG A 15 13.63 -8.68 -6.79
N PRO A 16 14.93 -8.54 -6.52
CA PRO A 16 15.42 -8.43 -5.15
C PRO A 16 14.77 -7.27 -4.38
N VAL A 17 14.51 -7.51 -3.10
CA VAL A 17 13.96 -6.53 -2.18
C VAL A 17 14.97 -5.41 -1.93
N ARG A 18 14.54 -4.15 -2.01
CA ARG A 18 15.34 -2.97 -1.69
C ARG A 18 14.59 -2.10 -0.67
N GLY A 19 15.31 -1.65 0.36
CA GLY A 19 14.80 -0.71 1.34
C GLY A 19 13.64 -1.22 2.21
N THR A 20 13.34 -2.51 2.18
CA THR A 20 12.27 -3.10 3.00
C THR A 20 12.76 -3.29 4.43
N ARG A 21 11.95 -2.79 5.38
CA ARG A 21 12.22 -2.85 6.83
C ARG A 21 11.49 -4.01 7.51
N SER A 22 10.21 -4.14 7.22
CA SER A 22 9.35 -5.13 7.89
C SER A 22 8.17 -5.53 7.01
N VAL A 23 7.50 -6.61 7.39
CA VAL A 23 6.17 -6.95 6.87
C VAL A 23 5.14 -6.12 7.64
N ALA A 24 4.43 -5.24 6.95
CA ALA A 24 3.42 -4.38 7.54
C ALA A 24 2.04 -5.05 7.61
N HIS A 25 1.74 -5.96 6.69
CA HIS A 25 0.52 -6.74 6.71
C HIS A 25 0.72 -8.10 6.04
N ARG A 26 -0.05 -9.11 6.53
CA ARG A 26 -0.09 -10.45 5.95
C ARG A 26 -1.49 -10.78 5.45
N CYS A 27 -1.53 -11.31 4.25
CA CYS A 27 -2.74 -11.87 3.66
C CYS A 27 -3.30 -13.02 4.52
N ALA A 28 -4.58 -13.30 4.40
CA ALA A 28 -5.24 -14.45 5.04
C ALA A 28 -4.57 -15.80 4.69
N CYS A 29 -3.85 -15.90 3.58
CA CYS A 29 -3.05 -17.08 3.22
C CYS A 29 -1.71 -17.18 3.98
N GLY A 30 -1.36 -16.21 4.83
CA GLY A 30 -0.13 -16.15 5.62
C GLY A 30 1.05 -15.46 4.93
N ALA A 31 1.01 -15.26 3.61
CA ALA A 31 2.07 -14.58 2.87
C ALA A 31 2.07 -13.06 3.16
N PRO A 32 3.24 -12.39 3.11
CA PRO A 32 3.28 -10.94 3.08
C PRO A 32 2.47 -10.38 1.91
N ASP A 33 1.71 -9.32 2.13
CA ASP A 33 1.02 -8.58 1.07
C ASP A 33 1.32 -7.08 1.09
N VAL A 34 1.78 -6.55 2.24
CA VAL A 34 2.30 -5.18 2.36
C VAL A 34 3.59 -5.19 3.17
N VAL A 35 4.59 -4.48 2.67
CA VAL A 35 5.85 -4.25 3.39
C VAL A 35 6.01 -2.77 3.74
N GLU A 36 6.70 -2.51 4.85
CA GLU A 36 7.15 -1.17 5.24
C GLU A 36 8.52 -0.92 4.64
N THR A 37 8.73 0.24 4.04
CA THR A 37 9.97 0.62 3.37
C THR A 37 10.68 1.76 4.09
N ALA A 38 12.00 1.83 3.93
CA ALA A 38 12.77 2.97 4.41
C ALA A 38 12.44 4.23 3.59
N PRO A 39 12.33 5.42 4.23
CA PRO A 39 12.09 6.68 3.54
C PRO A 39 13.22 7.12 2.60
N GLN A 40 14.40 6.55 2.78
CA GLN A 40 15.57 6.75 1.94
C GLN A 40 16.26 5.41 1.70
N LEU A 41 16.62 5.14 0.45
CA LEU A 41 17.36 3.95 0.06
C LEU A 41 18.85 4.08 0.41
N ASP A 42 19.59 2.97 0.39
CA ASP A 42 21.01 2.93 0.74
C ASP A 42 21.88 3.81 -0.16
N ASP A 43 21.45 4.05 -1.40
CA ASP A 43 22.11 4.95 -2.36
C ASP A 43 21.75 6.43 -2.15
N GLY A 44 20.94 6.76 -1.13
CA GLY A 44 20.51 8.11 -0.79
C GLY A 44 19.26 8.57 -1.54
N GLU A 45 18.68 7.75 -2.41
CA GLU A 45 17.45 8.10 -3.13
C GLU A 45 16.26 8.19 -2.16
N PRO A 46 15.51 9.32 -2.15
CA PRO A 46 14.27 9.42 -1.37
C PRO A 46 13.21 8.46 -1.89
N PHE A 47 12.54 7.78 -0.97
CA PHE A 47 11.47 6.85 -1.31
C PHE A 47 10.18 7.24 -0.56
N PRO A 48 9.23 7.94 -1.20
CA PRO A 48 8.05 8.47 -0.52
C PRO A 48 7.04 7.40 -0.10
N THR A 49 7.00 6.26 -0.78
CA THR A 49 6.05 5.18 -0.50
C THR A 49 6.49 4.40 0.74
N LEU A 50 5.78 4.58 1.85
CA LEU A 50 6.05 3.90 3.11
C LEU A 50 5.55 2.45 3.11
N PHE A 51 4.34 2.22 2.63
CA PHE A 51 3.70 0.91 2.57
C PHE A 51 3.58 0.47 1.12
N TYR A 52 4.26 -0.60 0.78
CA TYR A 52 4.34 -1.11 -0.57
C TYR A 52 3.58 -2.42 -0.68
N LEU A 53 2.59 -2.48 -1.60
CA LEU A 53 1.81 -3.68 -1.88
C LEU A 53 2.67 -4.66 -2.69
N THR A 54 2.84 -5.87 -2.19
CA THR A 54 3.70 -6.89 -2.80
C THR A 54 2.93 -8.04 -3.45
N CYS A 55 1.71 -8.33 -2.99
CA CYS A 55 0.91 -9.45 -3.49
C CYS A 55 0.44 -9.20 -4.94
N PRO A 56 0.86 -10.02 -5.92
CA PRO A 56 0.49 -9.81 -7.32
C PRO A 56 -1.01 -9.96 -7.58
N LYS A 57 -1.71 -10.79 -6.80
CA LYS A 57 -3.15 -11.00 -6.94
C LYS A 57 -3.94 -9.78 -6.46
N ALA A 58 -3.59 -9.27 -5.28
CA ALA A 58 -4.18 -8.04 -4.77
C ALA A 58 -3.88 -6.87 -5.73
N ALA A 59 -2.66 -6.75 -6.20
CA ALA A 59 -2.26 -5.71 -7.15
C ALA A 59 -3.05 -5.78 -8.45
N SER A 60 -3.26 -6.99 -8.99
CA SER A 60 -4.06 -7.20 -10.20
C SER A 60 -5.53 -6.81 -9.99
N ALA A 61 -6.12 -7.21 -8.87
CA ALA A 61 -7.51 -6.85 -8.55
C ALA A 61 -7.69 -5.34 -8.38
N ILE A 62 -6.75 -4.67 -7.72
CA ILE A 62 -6.75 -3.21 -7.56
C ILE A 62 -6.56 -2.53 -8.92
N GLY A 63 -5.68 -3.04 -9.78
CA GLY A 63 -5.49 -2.53 -11.15
C GLY A 63 -6.79 -2.56 -11.96
N THR A 64 -7.63 -3.56 -11.78
CA THR A 64 -8.96 -3.62 -12.39
C THR A 64 -9.85 -2.48 -11.90
N LEU A 65 -9.83 -2.16 -10.62
CA LEU A 65 -10.58 -1.02 -10.06
C LEU A 65 -10.04 0.33 -10.60
N GLU A 66 -8.72 0.48 -10.72
CA GLU A 66 -8.13 1.70 -11.30
C GLU A 66 -8.59 1.93 -12.75
N SER A 67 -8.81 0.87 -13.51
CA SER A 67 -9.32 0.94 -14.88
C SER A 67 -10.82 1.23 -14.98
N SER A 68 -11.57 1.16 -13.88
CA SER A 68 -13.04 1.26 -13.87
C SER A 68 -13.60 2.68 -13.76
N GLY A 69 -12.75 3.70 -13.61
CA GLY A 69 -13.20 5.07 -13.35
C GLY A 69 -13.44 5.38 -11.86
N LEU A 70 -13.17 4.46 -10.96
CA LEU A 70 -13.36 4.63 -9.51
C LEU A 70 -12.55 5.81 -8.95
N MET A 71 -11.32 6.01 -9.43
CA MET A 71 -10.48 7.12 -8.95
C MET A 71 -11.09 8.48 -9.26
N ARG A 72 -11.74 8.64 -10.43
CA ARG A 72 -12.46 9.87 -10.77
C ARG A 72 -13.67 10.07 -9.87
N GLU A 73 -14.45 9.03 -9.64
CA GLU A 73 -15.60 9.07 -8.73
C GLU A 73 -15.16 9.47 -7.30
N MET A 74 -14.11 8.85 -6.78
CA MET A 74 -13.54 9.21 -5.48
C MET A 74 -13.05 10.66 -5.43
N GLN A 75 -12.39 11.12 -6.49
CA GLN A 75 -11.93 12.50 -6.61
C GLN A 75 -13.10 13.49 -6.59
N ASP A 76 -14.18 13.20 -7.29
CA ASP A 76 -15.38 14.04 -7.31
C ASP A 76 -16.04 14.08 -5.92
N ARG A 77 -16.09 12.96 -5.22
CA ARG A 77 -16.63 12.88 -3.85
C ARG A 77 -15.79 13.67 -2.85
N LEU A 78 -14.48 13.69 -2.97
CA LEU A 78 -13.61 14.53 -2.13
C LEU A 78 -13.94 16.03 -2.27
N ALA A 79 -14.29 16.46 -3.47
CA ALA A 79 -14.68 17.85 -3.73
C ALA A 79 -16.07 18.22 -3.18
N GLN A 80 -16.95 17.23 -2.98
CA GLN A 80 -18.36 17.45 -2.62
C GLN A 80 -18.67 17.10 -1.16
N ASP A 81 -17.87 16.26 -0.52
CA ASP A 81 -18.07 15.77 0.84
C ASP A 81 -16.95 16.26 1.77
N PRO A 82 -17.20 17.32 2.57
CA PRO A 82 -16.21 17.85 3.49
C PRO A 82 -15.77 16.87 4.59
N ASP A 83 -16.64 15.96 5.02
CA ASP A 83 -16.31 14.96 6.03
C ASP A 83 -15.35 13.91 5.48
N LEU A 84 -15.59 13.45 4.26
CA LEU A 84 -14.67 12.55 3.54
C LEU A 84 -13.32 13.24 3.31
N ALA A 85 -13.33 14.51 2.89
CA ALA A 85 -12.11 15.29 2.67
C ALA A 85 -11.28 15.42 3.96
N ARG A 86 -11.92 15.66 5.12
CA ARG A 86 -11.23 15.70 6.42
C ARG A 86 -10.65 14.34 6.81
N ALA A 87 -11.41 13.26 6.65
CA ALA A 87 -10.95 11.93 6.95
C ALA A 87 -9.77 11.51 6.07
N TYR A 88 -9.79 11.88 4.80
CA TYR A 88 -8.70 11.60 3.86
C TYR A 88 -7.45 12.43 4.15
N ARG A 89 -7.61 13.68 4.61
CA ARG A 89 -6.51 14.51 5.12
C ARG A 89 -5.88 13.89 6.38
N SER A 90 -6.68 13.36 7.28
CA SER A 90 -6.18 12.65 8.46
C SER A 90 -5.38 11.39 8.06
N ALA A 91 -5.78 10.69 7.01
CA ALA A 91 -4.98 9.59 6.45
C ALA A 91 -3.62 10.05 5.93
N HIS A 92 -3.58 11.20 5.24
CA HIS A 92 -2.33 11.83 4.80
C HIS A 92 -1.40 12.14 5.98
N GLU A 93 -1.92 12.73 7.03
CA GLU A 93 -1.16 13.07 8.24
C GLU A 93 -0.65 11.83 8.97
N ASP A 94 -1.48 10.79 9.09
CA ASP A 94 -1.07 9.49 9.64
C ASP A 94 0.09 8.88 8.85
N TYR A 95 0.00 8.91 7.53
CA TYR A 95 1.04 8.40 6.65
C TYR A 95 2.37 9.12 6.84
N LEU A 96 2.35 10.45 6.89
CA LEU A 96 3.53 11.28 7.15
C LEU A 96 4.12 11.01 8.53
N GLN A 97 3.29 10.96 9.57
CA GLN A 97 3.72 10.71 10.93
C GLN A 97 4.44 9.36 11.06
N ARG A 98 3.88 8.31 10.48
CA ARG A 98 4.50 6.98 10.48
C ARG A 98 5.83 6.96 9.75
N ARG A 99 5.92 7.60 8.59
CA ARG A 99 7.16 7.67 7.82
C ARG A 99 8.23 8.49 8.52
N GLU A 100 7.88 9.65 9.03
CA GLU A 100 8.80 10.54 9.74
C GLU A 100 9.28 9.97 11.08
N ALA A 101 8.50 9.10 11.72
CA ALA A 101 8.95 8.34 12.89
C ALA A 101 10.12 7.39 12.56
N ILE A 102 10.27 6.98 11.30
CA ILE A 102 11.43 6.19 10.85
C ILE A 102 12.61 7.12 10.54
N GLN A 103 12.39 8.08 9.66
CA GLN A 103 13.39 9.04 9.21
C GLN A 103 12.73 10.24 8.54
N THR A 104 13.18 11.45 8.88
CA THR A 104 12.83 12.66 8.15
C THR A 104 13.74 12.81 6.93
N VAL A 105 13.15 12.96 5.75
CA VAL A 105 13.85 13.20 4.48
C VAL A 105 13.30 14.46 3.86
N ASP A 106 14.10 15.52 3.78
CA ASP A 106 13.64 16.86 3.40
C ASP A 106 13.00 16.91 2.00
N HIS A 107 13.51 16.14 1.06
CA HIS A 107 12.99 16.08 -0.32
C HIS A 107 11.56 15.59 -0.44
N ILE A 108 11.07 14.84 0.55
CA ILE A 108 9.70 14.29 0.57
C ILE A 108 8.89 14.80 1.76
N ALA A 109 9.40 15.77 2.49
CA ALA A 109 8.71 16.38 3.63
C ALA A 109 7.35 16.96 3.18
N GLY A 110 6.29 16.63 3.91
CA GLY A 110 4.93 17.06 3.59
C GLY A 110 4.27 16.37 2.38
N ILE A 111 5.01 15.54 1.65
CA ILE A 111 4.50 14.78 0.50
C ILE A 111 4.30 13.33 0.96
N SER A 112 3.05 12.84 0.99
CA SER A 112 2.75 11.45 1.30
C SER A 112 2.83 10.58 0.04
N ALA A 113 1.76 9.89 -0.31
CA ALA A 113 1.72 9.07 -1.51
C ALA A 113 0.27 8.94 -2.03
N GLY A 114 0.09 8.36 -3.21
CA GLY A 114 -1.23 8.05 -3.77
C GLY A 114 -2.09 9.26 -4.16
N GLY A 115 -1.54 10.46 -4.06
CA GLY A 115 -2.25 11.71 -4.31
C GLY A 115 -2.84 12.38 -3.07
N MET A 116 -2.70 11.75 -1.88
CA MET A 116 -3.18 12.36 -0.63
C MET A 116 -2.53 13.73 -0.37
N PRO A 117 -3.21 14.71 0.24
CA PRO A 117 -4.58 14.64 0.79
C PRO A 117 -5.69 15.05 -0.17
N ASP A 118 -5.40 15.60 -1.33
CA ASP A 118 -6.39 16.29 -2.16
C ASP A 118 -6.75 15.54 -3.45
N ARG A 119 -5.98 14.53 -3.82
CA ARG A 119 -6.13 13.78 -5.06
C ARG A 119 -6.14 12.27 -4.84
N VAL A 120 -6.71 11.56 -5.80
CA VAL A 120 -6.69 10.09 -5.86
C VAL A 120 -5.94 9.67 -7.13
N LYS A 121 -4.67 9.28 -6.95
CA LYS A 121 -3.78 8.94 -8.07
C LYS A 121 -3.39 7.47 -8.13
N CYS A 122 -3.44 6.75 -7.00
CA CYS A 122 -3.02 5.36 -6.94
C CYS A 122 -3.77 4.61 -5.85
N LEU A 123 -4.66 3.71 -6.26
CA LEU A 123 -5.42 2.88 -5.31
C LEU A 123 -4.54 1.82 -4.63
N HIS A 124 -3.43 1.39 -5.23
CA HIS A 124 -2.48 0.47 -4.62
C HIS A 124 -1.88 1.05 -3.31
N VAL A 125 -1.52 2.32 -3.34
CA VAL A 125 -1.00 3.02 -2.15
C VAL A 125 -2.06 3.14 -1.05
N LEU A 126 -3.29 3.51 -1.42
CA LEU A 126 -4.37 3.68 -0.45
C LEU A 126 -4.76 2.35 0.20
N ALA A 127 -4.84 1.29 -0.59
CA ALA A 127 -5.12 -0.06 -0.10
C ALA A 127 -3.99 -0.58 0.80
N ALA A 128 -2.73 -0.38 0.42
CA ALA A 128 -1.58 -0.76 1.25
C ALA A 128 -1.57 -0.04 2.59
N HIS A 129 -1.88 1.26 2.60
CA HIS A 129 -2.01 2.03 3.84
C HIS A 129 -3.15 1.51 4.72
N ALA A 130 -4.31 1.24 4.14
CA ALA A 130 -5.45 0.69 4.88
C ALA A 130 -5.15 -0.69 5.48
N LEU A 131 -4.47 -1.57 4.74
CA LEU A 131 -4.03 -2.87 5.26
C LEU A 131 -3.04 -2.73 6.42
N ALA A 132 -2.03 -1.88 6.25
CA ALA A 132 -0.98 -1.70 7.26
C ALA A 132 -1.46 -1.01 8.53
N ALA A 133 -2.30 0.01 8.42
CA ALA A 133 -2.78 0.82 9.54
C ALA A 133 -4.03 0.23 10.22
N GLY A 134 -4.78 -0.60 9.52
CA GLY A 134 -6.06 -1.14 9.97
C GLY A 134 -7.25 -0.26 9.62
N PRO A 135 -8.48 -0.76 9.83
CA PRO A 135 -9.71 -0.06 9.48
C PRO A 135 -9.84 1.30 10.16
N GLY A 136 -10.42 2.26 9.47
CA GLY A 136 -10.76 3.59 10.00
C GLY A 136 -9.66 4.65 9.85
N VAL A 137 -8.49 4.30 9.32
CA VAL A 137 -7.38 5.25 9.11
C VAL A 137 -7.44 5.88 7.72
N ASN A 138 -7.54 5.07 6.67
CA ASN A 138 -7.66 5.58 5.31
C ASN A 138 -9.03 5.22 4.72
N PRO A 139 -9.98 6.18 4.65
CA PRO A 139 -11.34 5.88 4.24
C PRO A 139 -11.46 5.38 2.80
N LEU A 140 -10.69 5.94 1.88
CA LEU A 140 -10.69 5.48 0.49
C LEU A 140 -9.96 4.15 0.31
N GLY A 141 -8.91 3.91 1.08
CA GLY A 141 -8.25 2.61 1.13
C GLY A 141 -9.16 1.51 1.67
N ASP A 142 -9.90 1.79 2.74
CA ASP A 142 -10.90 0.87 3.30
C ASP A 142 -11.99 0.54 2.26
N GLU A 143 -12.44 1.54 1.52
CA GLU A 143 -13.43 1.36 0.45
C GLU A 143 -12.89 0.48 -0.69
N VAL A 144 -11.64 0.69 -1.11
CA VAL A 144 -10.99 -0.18 -2.10
C VAL A 144 -10.98 -1.62 -1.62
N LEU A 145 -10.57 -1.87 -0.39
CA LEU A 145 -10.53 -3.23 0.18
C LEU A 145 -11.91 -3.88 0.21
N ALA A 146 -12.96 -3.12 0.51
CA ALA A 146 -14.34 -3.61 0.52
C ALA A 146 -14.85 -4.02 -0.88
N LEU A 147 -14.31 -3.41 -1.94
CA LEU A 147 -14.66 -3.70 -3.33
C LEU A 147 -13.87 -4.87 -3.93
N LEU A 148 -12.78 -5.29 -3.29
CA LEU A 148 -11.94 -6.37 -3.80
C LEU A 148 -12.56 -7.75 -3.55
N PRO A 149 -12.36 -8.71 -4.47
CA PRO A 149 -12.66 -10.12 -4.19
C PRO A 149 -11.70 -10.65 -3.12
N GLN A 150 -12.03 -11.78 -2.53
CA GLN A 150 -11.13 -12.52 -1.65
C GLN A 150 -10.05 -13.22 -2.51
N TRP A 151 -9.04 -12.49 -2.90
CA TRP A 151 -8.03 -12.91 -3.89
C TRP A 151 -7.20 -14.13 -3.48
N TRP A 152 -7.25 -14.50 -2.20
CA TRP A 152 -6.50 -15.64 -1.65
C TRP A 152 -7.25 -16.98 -1.75
N LEU A 153 -8.56 -17.00 -2.10
CA LEU A 153 -9.39 -18.21 -2.02
C LEU A 153 -9.11 -19.22 -3.13
N THR A 154 -8.90 -18.75 -4.37
CA THR A 154 -8.79 -19.63 -5.54
C THR A 154 -7.39 -20.21 -5.74
N SER A 155 -6.35 -19.55 -5.30
CA SER A 155 -5.00 -20.07 -5.17
C SER A 155 -4.24 -19.17 -4.20
N PRO A 156 -3.92 -19.64 -2.99
CA PRO A 156 -3.19 -18.86 -2.00
C PRO A 156 -1.87 -18.33 -2.55
N CYS A 157 -1.53 -17.09 -2.18
CA CYS A 157 -0.31 -16.44 -2.67
C CYS A 157 0.96 -17.21 -2.28
N SER A 158 0.94 -17.87 -1.12
CA SER A 158 2.05 -18.67 -0.61
C SER A 158 2.33 -19.95 -1.43
N GLN A 159 1.34 -20.52 -2.12
CA GLN A 159 1.52 -21.75 -2.90
C GLN A 159 2.23 -21.52 -4.23
N ARG A 160 2.15 -20.32 -4.83
CA ARG A 160 2.81 -20.02 -6.10
C ARG A 160 4.35 -19.99 -6.03
N PHE A 161 4.89 -19.88 -4.83
CA PHE A 161 6.33 -19.69 -4.63
C PHE A 161 7.02 -20.92 -4.04
N SER A 162 6.25 -21.96 -3.68
CA SER A 162 6.77 -23.27 -3.27
C SER A 162 6.93 -24.27 -4.43
N GLU A 163 6.44 -23.95 -5.62
CA GLU A 163 6.47 -24.82 -6.80
C GLU A 163 7.57 -24.46 -7.81
N GLY A 164 8.54 -23.66 -7.39
CA GLY A 164 9.66 -23.18 -8.22
C GLY A 164 11.02 -23.71 -7.82
N ASP A 165 11.12 -25.02 -7.53
CA ASP A 165 12.38 -25.77 -7.46
C ASP A 165 12.50 -26.73 -8.65
#